data_5219f8d940dab61f95b572ae7b5ab0a7
#
_entry.id   5219f8d940dab61f95b572ae7b5ab0a7
#
_cell.length_a   1.000
_cell.length_b   1.000
_cell.length_c   1.000
_cell.angle_alpha   90.00
_cell.angle_beta   90.00
_cell.angle_gamma   90.00
#
_symmetry.space_group_name_H-M   'P 1'
#
loop_
_entity.id
_entity.type
_entity.pdbx_description
1 polymer ?
#
loop_
_entity_poly.entity_id
_entity_poly.type
_entity_poly.pdbx_seq_one_letter_code
_entity_poly.pdbx_strand_id
1 'polypeptide(L)'
;MQKYHYVYVLRSLRDSQFYVGFTRNLRARLETHNKGAIASTKTRVPLELVYWEGCLNQADATQREKYLKSAWGKRYIKSRLRHYLTG
;
A
#
# COMPACT_ATOMS: atom_id res chain seq x y z
N MET A 1 -0.40 -8.23 -20.01
CA MET A 1 0.36 -6.97 -19.98
C MET A 1 -0.18 -6.02 -18.93
N GLN A 2 0.71 -5.46 -18.12
CA GLN A 2 0.32 -4.53 -17.07
C GLN A 2 0.14 -3.14 -17.67
N LYS A 3 -1.06 -2.60 -17.66
CA LYS A 3 -1.26 -1.22 -18.08
C LYS A 3 -1.79 -0.32 -16.98
N TYR A 4 -2.09 -0.87 -15.82
CA TYR A 4 -2.53 -0.07 -14.69
C TYR A 4 -1.34 0.35 -13.85
N HIS A 5 -1.52 1.48 -13.18
CA HIS A 5 -0.61 1.96 -12.14
C HIS A 5 -1.35 1.82 -10.83
N TYR A 6 -0.73 1.16 -9.86
CA TYR A 6 -1.38 0.80 -8.61
C TYR A 6 -0.83 1.62 -7.45
N VAL A 7 -1.73 2.08 -6.61
CA VAL A 7 -1.38 2.60 -5.30
C VAL A 7 -1.87 1.54 -4.31
N TYR A 8 -0.99 1.11 -3.41
CA TYR A 8 -1.31 0.00 -2.51
C TYR A 8 -1.01 0.37 -1.07
N VAL A 9 -1.71 -0.30 -0.16
CA VAL A 9 -1.52 -0.13 1.27
C VAL A 9 -1.19 -1.49 1.87
N LEU A 10 -0.06 -1.55 2.55
CA LEU A 10 0.36 -2.74 3.29
C LEU A 10 0.17 -2.48 4.78
N ARG A 11 -0.10 -3.54 5.53
CA ARG A 11 -0.11 -3.47 6.98
C ARG A 11 0.95 -4.41 7.52
N SER A 12 1.81 -3.91 8.39
CA SER A 12 2.79 -4.75 9.06
C SER A 12 2.07 -5.61 10.10
N LEU A 13 2.32 -6.92 10.05
CA LEU A 13 1.79 -7.83 11.06
C LEU A 13 2.65 -7.80 12.32
N ARG A 14 3.76 -7.07 12.27
CA ARG A 14 4.66 -6.93 13.41
C ARG A 14 4.30 -5.73 14.27
N ASP A 15 4.02 -4.56 13.65
CA ASP A 15 3.74 -3.33 14.39
C ASP A 15 2.39 -2.70 14.07
N SER A 16 1.59 -3.34 13.20
CA SER A 16 0.26 -2.91 12.79
C SER A 16 0.22 -1.54 12.06
N GLN A 17 1.37 -1.02 11.69
CA GLN A 17 1.44 0.25 10.96
C GLN A 17 1.22 0.04 9.46
N PHE A 18 0.73 1.07 8.80
CA PHE A 18 0.49 1.04 7.38
C PHE A 18 1.68 1.58 6.59
N TYR A 19 1.83 1.07 5.38
CA TYR A 19 2.79 1.57 4.41
C TYR A 19 2.07 1.76 3.09
N VAL A 20 2.22 2.93 2.47
CA VAL A 20 1.59 3.23 1.18
C VAL A 20 2.68 3.28 0.12
N GLY A 21 2.43 2.63 -1.02
CA GLY A 21 3.40 2.62 -2.10
C GLY A 21 2.73 2.65 -3.46
N PHE A 22 3.58 2.68 -4.49
CA PHE A 22 3.18 2.73 -5.89
C PHE A 22 3.91 1.63 -6.65
N THR A 23 3.21 0.95 -7.55
CA THR A 23 3.83 -0.07 -8.37
C THR A 23 3.01 -0.31 -9.65
N ARG A 24 3.65 -0.92 -10.64
CA ARG A 24 2.96 -1.42 -11.81
C ARG A 24 2.67 -2.91 -11.71
N ASN A 25 3.16 -3.58 -10.67
CA ASN A 25 2.96 -5.01 -10.48
C ASN A 25 2.81 -5.31 -8.98
N LEU A 26 1.55 -5.43 -8.53
CA LEU A 26 1.25 -5.63 -7.11
C LEU A 26 1.88 -6.90 -6.55
N ARG A 27 1.74 -8.01 -7.26
CA ARG A 27 2.23 -9.30 -6.76
C ARG A 27 3.74 -9.28 -6.57
N ALA A 28 4.46 -8.83 -7.59
CA ALA A 28 5.92 -8.78 -7.53
C ALA A 28 6.39 -7.84 -6.44
N ARG A 29 5.70 -6.70 -6.27
CA ARG A 29 6.08 -5.71 -5.27
C ARG A 29 5.86 -6.23 -3.85
N LEU A 30 4.74 -6.91 -3.61
CA LEU A 30 4.47 -7.51 -2.32
C LEU A 30 5.51 -8.56 -1.97
N GLU A 31 5.88 -9.40 -2.93
CA GLU A 31 6.94 -10.39 -2.73
C GLU A 31 8.26 -9.72 -2.39
N THR A 32 8.60 -8.64 -3.09
CA THR A 32 9.83 -7.91 -2.83
C THR A 32 9.85 -7.33 -1.42
N HIS A 33 8.73 -6.75 -0.98
CA HIS A 33 8.61 -6.27 0.40
C HIS A 33 8.83 -7.40 1.41
N ASN A 34 8.17 -8.53 1.21
CA ASN A 34 8.22 -9.61 2.19
C ASN A 34 9.52 -10.40 2.19
N LYS A 35 10.34 -10.22 1.15
CA LYS A 35 11.72 -10.74 1.15
C LYS A 35 12.66 -9.85 1.97
N GLY A 36 12.17 -8.71 2.46
CA GLY A 36 13.01 -7.77 3.19
C GLY A 36 13.93 -6.94 2.29
N ALA A 37 13.60 -6.86 0.99
CA ALA A 37 14.46 -6.16 0.02
C ALA A 37 14.19 -4.66 -0.09
N ILE A 38 13.12 -4.17 0.54
CA ILE A 38 12.78 -2.74 0.51
C ILE A 38 13.22 -2.11 1.82
N ALA A 39 14.15 -1.16 1.74
CA ALA A 39 14.77 -0.57 2.94
C ALA A 39 13.74 -0.01 3.93
N SER A 40 12.68 0.64 3.44
CA SER A 40 11.71 1.28 4.30
C SER A 40 10.81 0.30 5.05
N THR A 41 10.74 -0.97 4.63
CA THR A 41 9.84 -1.94 5.25
C THR A 41 10.53 -3.23 5.73
N LYS A 42 11.83 -3.36 5.49
CA LYS A 42 12.53 -4.62 5.79
C LYS A 42 12.47 -5.04 7.25
N THR A 43 12.35 -4.08 8.17
CA THR A 43 12.26 -4.38 9.61
C THR A 43 10.82 -4.55 10.07
N ARG A 44 9.85 -4.45 9.15
CA ARG A 44 8.43 -4.49 9.48
C ARG A 44 7.70 -5.69 8.90
N VAL A 45 8.43 -6.59 8.28
CA VAL A 45 7.83 -7.82 7.73
C VAL A 45 7.34 -8.72 8.86
N PRO A 46 6.33 -9.57 8.62
CA PRO A 46 5.63 -9.74 7.36
C PRO A 46 4.59 -8.65 7.12
N LEU A 47 4.33 -8.38 5.84
CA LEU A 47 3.41 -7.33 5.41
C LEU A 47 2.24 -7.96 4.67
N GLU A 48 1.06 -7.44 4.93
CA GLU A 48 -0.17 -7.90 4.28
C GLU A 48 -0.71 -6.80 3.38
N LEU A 49 -1.09 -7.16 2.15
CA LEU A 49 -1.74 -6.23 1.24
C LEU A 49 -3.19 -6.10 1.66
N VAL A 50 -3.58 -4.93 2.16
CA VAL A 50 -4.93 -4.72 2.71
C VAL A 50 -5.82 -3.87 1.81
N TYR A 51 -5.25 -3.13 0.87
CA TYR A 51 -6.02 -2.25 0.00
C TYR A 51 -5.19 -1.85 -1.19
N TRP A 52 -5.84 -1.66 -2.33
CA TRP A 52 -5.16 -1.12 -3.50
C TRP A 52 -6.16 -0.44 -4.44
N GLU A 53 -5.66 0.48 -5.24
CA GLU A 53 -6.40 1.16 -6.29
C GLU A 53 -5.56 1.10 -7.57
N GLY A 54 -6.25 1.06 -8.70
CA GLY A 54 -5.56 1.06 -9.99
C GLY A 54 -6.11 2.15 -10.90
N CYS A 55 -5.25 2.78 -11.67
CA CYS A 55 -5.65 3.74 -12.68
C CYS A 55 -4.70 3.68 -13.87
N LEU A 56 -5.13 4.28 -14.98
CA LEU A 56 -4.40 4.15 -16.24
C LEU A 56 -3.28 5.16 -16.43
N ASN A 57 -3.30 6.25 -15.68
CA ASN A 57 -2.32 7.32 -15.83
C ASN A 57 -1.39 7.37 -14.61
N GLN A 58 -0.08 7.37 -14.88
CA GLN A 58 0.90 7.35 -13.79
C GLN A 58 0.81 8.59 -12.90
N ALA A 59 0.56 9.76 -13.48
CA ALA A 59 0.47 10.99 -12.69
C ALA A 59 -0.70 10.93 -11.71
N ASP A 60 -1.83 10.35 -12.14
CA ASP A 60 -2.97 10.17 -11.25
C ASP A 60 -2.61 9.25 -10.09
N ALA A 61 -1.89 8.17 -10.37
CA ALA A 61 -1.49 7.23 -9.32
C ALA A 61 -0.51 7.85 -8.33
N THR A 62 0.49 8.58 -8.81
CA THR A 62 1.47 9.20 -7.91
C THR A 62 0.85 10.30 -7.07
N GLN A 63 -0.11 11.04 -7.63
CA GLN A 63 -0.85 12.04 -6.86
C GLN A 63 -1.68 11.37 -5.76
N ARG A 64 -2.32 10.26 -6.09
CA ARG A 64 -3.11 9.51 -5.12
C ARG A 64 -2.24 8.92 -4.01
N GLU A 65 -1.05 8.43 -4.37
CA GLU A 65 -0.10 7.92 -3.39
C GLU A 65 0.26 9.00 -2.36
N LYS A 66 0.53 10.22 -2.83
CA LYS A 66 0.82 11.35 -1.94
C LYS A 66 -0.34 11.62 -1.00
N TYR A 67 -1.57 11.61 -1.54
CA TYR A 67 -2.76 11.85 -0.73
C TYR A 67 -2.90 10.79 0.36
N LEU A 68 -2.73 9.51 0.00
CA LEU A 68 -2.92 8.43 0.97
C LEU A 68 -1.85 8.43 2.07
N LYS A 69 -0.70 9.06 1.83
CA LYS A 69 0.34 9.23 2.85
C LYS A 69 0.06 10.39 3.79
N SER A 70 -0.88 11.28 3.43
CA SER A 70 -1.22 12.43 4.27
C SER A 70 -2.13 12.02 5.43
N ALA A 71 -2.36 12.94 6.37
CA ALA A 71 -3.28 12.69 7.47
C ALA A 71 -4.70 12.39 6.99
N TRP A 72 -5.14 13.08 5.91
CA TRP A 72 -6.45 12.84 5.31
C TRP A 72 -6.52 11.44 4.70
N GLY A 73 -5.45 11.02 4.04
CA GLY A 73 -5.38 9.69 3.45
C GLY A 73 -5.41 8.61 4.51
N LYS A 74 -4.74 8.81 5.62
CA LYS A 74 -4.77 7.84 6.73
C LYS A 74 -6.17 7.69 7.29
N ARG A 75 -6.92 8.79 7.41
CA ARG A 75 -8.32 8.74 7.82
C ARG A 75 -9.15 7.98 6.80
N TYR A 76 -8.93 8.25 5.52
CA TYR A 76 -9.64 7.56 4.45
C TYR A 76 -9.43 6.05 4.55
N ILE A 77 -8.19 5.62 4.70
CA ILE A 77 -7.88 4.17 4.78
C ILE A 77 -8.54 3.55 6.00
N LYS A 78 -8.46 4.19 7.15
CA LYS A 78 -9.09 3.67 8.37
C LYS A 78 -10.60 3.54 8.22
N SER A 79 -11.23 4.54 7.61
CA SER A 79 -12.66 4.51 7.36
C SER A 79 -13.02 3.43 6.34
N ARG A 80 -12.25 3.34 5.26
CA ARG A 80 -12.49 2.39 4.18
C ARG A 80 -12.33 0.95 4.64
N LEU A 81 -11.39 0.70 5.55
CA LEU A 81 -11.08 -0.64 6.03
C LEU A 81 -11.61 -0.89 7.44
N ARG A 82 -12.64 -0.13 7.85
CA ARG A 82 -13.14 -0.20 9.21
C ARG A 82 -13.47 -1.63 9.66
N HIS A 83 -14.14 -2.39 8.83
CA HIS A 83 -14.52 -3.77 9.21
C HIS A 83 -13.31 -4.68 9.34
N TYR A 84 -12.34 -4.53 8.45
CA TYR A 84 -11.09 -5.29 8.55
C TYR A 84 -10.36 -4.95 9.85
N LEU A 85 -10.31 -3.67 10.21
CA LEU A 85 -9.54 -3.20 11.36
C LEU A 85 -10.20 -3.53 12.70
N THR A 86 -11.52 -3.65 12.74
CA THR A 86 -12.25 -3.89 13.99
C THR A 86 -12.78 -5.31 14.12
N GLY A 87 -12.73 -6.04 13.05
CA GLY A 87 -13.38 -7.28 13.01
C GLY A 87 -12.77 -8.50 13.03
#